data_b39b228544f78ff68ab35fe63947e8ff
#
_entry.id   b39b228544f78ff68ab35fe63947e8ff
#
_cell.length_a   1.000
_cell.length_b   1.000
_cell.length_c   1.000
_cell.angle_alpha   90.00
_cell.angle_beta   90.00
_cell.angle_gamma   90.00
#
_symmetry.space_group_name_H-M   'P 1'
#
loop_
_entity.id
_entity.type
_entity.pdbx_description
1 polymer ?
#
loop_
_entity_poly.entity_id
_entity_poly.type
_entity_poly.pdbx_seq_one_letter_code
_entity_poly.pdbx_strand_id
1 'polypeptide(L)'
;MSVFAENKAPKFANPTQLPESEEQRQEWLKANKTWWETSPMRYDWLNGEYDKIPYPEFTKEFYQEIDRRFFANAREYAPEKKIPFDWLVDFESLKDKKVLEIGVGNGSHAQLLSTYAGDYTGIDLTDYGVKSTSTRLKIFGLDKAKIIQMNAEEIDFEENSFDLVWSWGVVHASADTPRILKHIHRILKPGGEFRSMVYYRSFWSYYAFGILAGLGRGYFFKGDSLHESVQKITDGAIGRYYSIAEWRKEQDDLGLKVDDIWVVGMKSAILPIPGSRFKYKLLDLVPDSISRFMTNNLRMGSFVVSVAKKV
;
A
#
# COMPACT_ATOMS: atom_id res chain seq x y z
N MET A 1 3.40 -9.86 -21.47
CA MET A 1 3.68 -11.05 -20.64
C MET A 1 3.77 -10.57 -19.22
N SER A 2 3.05 -11.18 -18.27
CA SER A 2 2.99 -10.68 -16.90
C SER A 2 4.37 -10.77 -16.26
N VAL A 3 4.82 -9.65 -15.72
CA VAL A 3 6.05 -9.52 -14.92
C VAL A 3 5.93 -10.26 -13.57
N PHE A 4 4.78 -10.88 -13.31
CA PHE A 4 4.50 -11.59 -12.06
C PHE A 4 5.14 -12.98 -12.11
N ALA A 5 6.18 -13.18 -11.31
CA ALA A 5 6.87 -14.45 -11.18
C ALA A 5 5.89 -15.58 -10.80
N GLU A 6 5.98 -16.72 -11.49
CA GLU A 6 5.12 -17.90 -11.26
C GLU A 6 5.26 -18.55 -9.87
N ASN A 7 6.21 -18.11 -9.05
CA ASN A 7 6.50 -18.63 -7.71
C ASN A 7 6.02 -17.67 -6.62
N LYS A 8 4.74 -17.32 -6.60
CA LYS A 8 4.16 -16.76 -5.39
C LYS A 8 3.88 -17.89 -4.39
N ALA A 9 4.73 -18.04 -3.40
CA ALA A 9 4.38 -18.73 -2.17
C ALA A 9 3.69 -17.70 -1.25
N PRO A 10 2.81 -18.08 -0.36
CA PRO A 10 2.14 -19.34 -0.14
C PRO A 10 0.76 -19.39 -0.82
N LYS A 11 0.15 -20.58 -0.86
CA LYS A 11 -1.25 -20.71 -1.29
C LYS A 11 -2.16 -20.10 -0.24
N PHE A 12 -2.82 -19.03 -0.62
CA PHE A 12 -3.74 -18.27 0.19
C PHE A 12 -5.17 -18.67 -0.19
N ALA A 13 -5.85 -19.43 0.66
CA ALA A 13 -7.15 -20.01 0.32
C ALA A 13 -8.32 -19.04 0.44
N ASN A 14 -8.18 -18.00 1.27
CA ASN A 14 -9.23 -16.98 1.47
C ASN A 14 -8.62 -15.57 1.64
N PRO A 15 -9.40 -14.48 1.41
CA PRO A 15 -8.87 -13.12 1.31
C PRO A 15 -8.19 -12.56 2.55
N THR A 16 -8.47 -13.09 3.74
CA THR A 16 -7.95 -12.58 5.03
C THR A 16 -7.25 -13.64 5.85
N GLN A 17 -6.83 -14.75 5.21
CA GLN A 17 -6.21 -15.87 5.90
C GLN A 17 -4.99 -15.42 6.72
N LEU A 18 -4.90 -15.94 7.93
CA LEU A 18 -3.75 -15.82 8.81
C LEU A 18 -2.94 -17.12 8.83
N PRO A 19 -1.66 -17.10 9.21
CA PRO A 19 -0.87 -18.30 9.38
C PRO A 19 -1.42 -19.15 10.52
N GLU A 20 -1.36 -20.47 10.35
CA GLU A 20 -1.87 -21.45 11.33
C GLU A 20 -0.82 -21.81 12.39
N SER A 21 0.45 -21.50 12.13
CA SER A 21 1.55 -21.74 13.06
C SER A 21 2.64 -20.65 12.93
N GLU A 22 3.55 -20.61 13.90
CA GLU A 22 4.70 -19.70 13.85
C GLU A 22 5.66 -20.07 12.70
N GLU A 23 5.83 -21.36 12.39
CA GLU A 23 6.65 -21.81 11.26
C GLU A 23 6.07 -21.28 9.94
N GLN A 24 4.75 -21.38 9.76
CA GLN A 24 4.06 -20.85 8.58
C GLN A 24 4.17 -19.33 8.50
N ARG A 25 4.06 -18.64 9.64
CA ARG A 25 4.25 -17.18 9.69
C ARG A 25 5.66 -16.80 9.22
N GLN A 26 6.69 -17.51 9.68
CA GLN A 26 8.08 -17.26 9.28
C GLN A 26 8.30 -17.57 7.79
N GLU A 27 7.70 -18.63 7.27
CA GLU A 27 7.74 -18.94 5.84
C GLU A 27 7.13 -17.79 5.02
N TRP A 28 5.96 -17.31 5.42
CA TRP A 28 5.27 -16.22 4.75
C TRP A 28 6.05 -14.90 4.84
N LEU A 29 6.61 -14.60 5.98
CA LEU A 29 7.46 -13.43 6.19
C LEU A 29 8.71 -13.48 5.27
N LYS A 30 9.36 -14.63 5.19
CA LYS A 30 10.51 -14.83 4.30
C LYS A 30 10.14 -14.67 2.83
N ALA A 31 9.03 -15.25 2.41
CA ALA A 31 8.53 -15.10 1.04
C ALA A 31 8.22 -13.63 0.70
N ASN A 32 7.59 -12.92 1.63
CA ASN A 32 7.27 -11.50 1.48
C ASN A 32 8.53 -10.63 1.41
N LYS A 33 9.49 -10.84 2.32
CA LYS A 33 10.79 -10.14 2.28
C LYS A 33 11.50 -10.38 0.96
N THR A 34 11.60 -11.63 0.52
CA THR A 34 12.27 -11.99 -0.74
C THR A 34 11.60 -11.34 -1.95
N TRP A 35 10.26 -11.29 -1.96
CA TRP A 35 9.53 -10.64 -3.05
C TRP A 35 9.87 -9.14 -3.14
N TRP A 36 9.69 -8.40 -2.05
CA TRP A 36 9.89 -6.95 -2.05
C TRP A 36 11.36 -6.53 -2.18
N GLU A 37 12.30 -7.39 -1.78
CA GLU A 37 13.73 -7.19 -2.02
C GLU A 37 14.08 -7.26 -3.51
N THR A 38 13.45 -8.19 -4.23
CA THR A 38 13.76 -8.44 -5.65
C THR A 38 12.86 -7.69 -6.62
N SER A 39 11.69 -7.27 -6.16
CA SER A 39 10.63 -6.64 -6.98
C SER A 39 10.07 -5.39 -6.28
N PRO A 40 10.93 -4.39 -5.97
CA PRO A 40 10.47 -3.17 -5.32
C PRO A 40 9.49 -2.40 -6.21
N MET A 41 8.53 -1.71 -5.58
CA MET A 41 7.53 -0.92 -6.30
C MET A 41 8.16 0.26 -7.03
N ARG A 42 8.16 0.23 -8.36
CA ARG A 42 8.73 1.28 -9.22
C ARG A 42 7.70 1.97 -10.10
N TYR A 43 6.45 1.54 -10.04
CA TYR A 43 5.36 2.05 -10.88
C TYR A 43 5.63 1.94 -12.40
N ASP A 44 6.38 0.92 -12.81
CA ASP A 44 6.75 0.68 -14.21
C ASP A 44 5.57 0.27 -15.09
N TRP A 45 4.45 -0.11 -14.48
CA TRP A 45 3.25 -0.65 -15.12
C TRP A 45 2.00 0.23 -14.98
N LEU A 46 2.14 1.41 -14.36
CA LEU A 46 1.04 2.33 -14.18
C LEU A 46 0.82 3.19 -15.42
N ASN A 47 -0.44 3.53 -15.69
CA ASN A 47 -0.88 4.35 -16.82
C ASN A 47 -0.59 3.77 -18.20
N GLY A 48 -0.39 2.43 -18.32
CA GLY A 48 -0.06 1.79 -19.58
C GLY A 48 1.36 2.08 -20.10
N GLU A 49 2.16 2.78 -19.34
CA GLU A 49 3.58 2.96 -19.57
C GLU A 49 4.31 1.72 -19.01
N TYR A 50 4.58 0.75 -19.86
CA TYR A 50 5.37 -0.45 -19.51
C TYR A 50 6.88 -0.16 -19.55
N ASP A 51 7.27 1.10 -19.65
CA ASP A 51 8.65 1.48 -19.78
C ASP A 51 9.33 1.49 -18.41
N LYS A 52 10.44 0.77 -18.32
CA LYS A 52 11.34 0.84 -17.17
C LYS A 52 11.70 2.30 -16.93
N ILE A 53 11.94 2.66 -15.69
CA ILE A 53 12.47 3.98 -15.35
C ILE A 53 13.80 4.17 -16.09
N PRO A 54 13.96 5.22 -16.94
CA PRO A 54 15.13 5.37 -17.80
C PRO A 54 16.37 5.91 -17.06
N TYR A 55 16.28 6.09 -15.76
CA TYR A 55 17.33 6.64 -14.93
C TYR A 55 17.96 5.56 -14.05
N PRO A 56 19.28 5.65 -13.75
CA PRO A 56 19.93 4.76 -12.81
C PRO A 56 19.26 4.83 -11.42
N GLU A 57 19.14 3.69 -10.77
CA GLU A 57 18.59 3.64 -9.40
C GLU A 57 19.40 4.52 -8.45
N PHE A 58 18.71 5.06 -7.45
CA PHE A 58 19.30 5.90 -6.39
C PHE A 58 19.84 7.25 -6.88
N THR A 59 19.45 7.71 -8.07
CA THR A 59 19.70 9.07 -8.55
C THR A 59 18.51 9.99 -8.27
N LYS A 60 18.75 11.30 -8.30
CA LYS A 60 17.68 12.29 -8.12
C LYS A 60 16.57 12.14 -9.18
N GLU A 61 16.98 11.93 -10.43
CA GLU A 61 16.07 11.76 -11.57
C GLU A 61 15.22 10.49 -11.44
N PHE A 62 15.82 9.41 -10.93
CA PHE A 62 15.08 8.18 -10.62
C PHE A 62 13.93 8.42 -9.62
N TYR A 63 14.22 9.11 -8.52
CA TYR A 63 13.19 9.41 -7.52
C TYR A 63 12.15 10.40 -8.02
N GLN A 64 12.54 11.39 -8.81
CA GLN A 64 11.60 12.33 -9.42
C GLN A 64 10.65 11.63 -10.40
N GLU A 65 11.14 10.65 -11.15
CA GLU A 65 10.30 9.85 -12.04
C GLU A 65 9.34 8.93 -11.28
N ILE A 66 9.80 8.31 -10.20
CA ILE A 66 8.91 7.56 -9.28
C ILE A 66 7.79 8.47 -8.77
N ASP A 67 8.12 9.67 -8.30
CA ASP A 67 7.14 10.64 -7.80
C ASP A 67 6.15 11.08 -8.88
N ARG A 68 6.65 11.35 -10.08
CA ARG A 68 5.79 11.73 -11.21
C ARG A 68 4.72 10.65 -11.46
N ARG A 69 5.12 9.38 -11.42
CA ARG A 69 4.21 8.23 -11.62
C ARG A 69 3.29 8.03 -10.41
N PHE A 70 3.86 7.99 -9.23
CA PHE A 70 3.12 7.73 -8.00
C PHE A 70 2.08 8.81 -7.70
N PHE A 71 2.47 10.08 -7.73
CA PHE A 71 1.55 11.18 -7.43
C PHE A 71 0.52 11.41 -8.53
N ALA A 72 0.80 11.03 -9.79
CA ALA A 72 -0.23 10.99 -10.83
C ALA A 72 -1.38 10.05 -10.44
N ASN A 73 -1.08 8.88 -9.88
CA ASN A 73 -2.12 7.97 -9.38
C ASN A 73 -2.81 8.50 -8.11
N ALA A 74 -2.06 9.13 -7.20
CA ALA A 74 -2.65 9.71 -6.00
C ALA A 74 -3.71 10.77 -6.30
N ARG A 75 -3.54 11.55 -7.39
CA ARG A 75 -4.54 12.52 -7.88
C ARG A 75 -5.83 11.87 -8.36
N GLU A 76 -5.78 10.62 -8.81
CA GLU A 76 -6.98 9.87 -9.18
C GLU A 76 -7.83 9.51 -7.95
N TYR A 77 -7.22 9.31 -6.76
CA TYR A 77 -7.94 8.97 -5.53
C TYR A 77 -8.80 10.12 -5.02
N ALA A 78 -8.21 11.31 -4.94
CA ALA A 78 -8.87 12.53 -4.51
C ALA A 78 -8.15 13.75 -5.07
N PRO A 79 -8.86 14.88 -5.29
CA PRO A 79 -8.23 16.12 -5.71
C PRO A 79 -7.29 16.62 -4.60
N GLU A 80 -6.04 16.90 -4.95
CA GLU A 80 -5.12 17.62 -4.07
C GLU A 80 -5.52 19.10 -4.01
N LYS A 81 -5.30 19.76 -2.87
CA LYS A 81 -5.50 21.21 -2.71
C LYS A 81 -4.22 21.96 -3.08
N LYS A 82 -3.07 21.53 -2.54
CA LYS A 82 -1.75 22.13 -2.79
C LYS A 82 -0.66 21.07 -3.04
N ILE A 83 -0.71 19.97 -2.31
CA ILE A 83 0.29 18.92 -2.34
C ILE A 83 -0.39 17.54 -2.29
N PRO A 84 0.26 16.49 -2.81
CA PRO A 84 -0.30 15.15 -2.77
C PRO A 84 -0.68 14.72 -1.35
N PHE A 85 -1.81 14.03 -1.22
CA PHE A 85 -2.35 13.52 0.06
C PHE A 85 -2.83 14.57 1.08
N ASP A 86 -2.89 15.88 0.74
CA ASP A 86 -3.42 16.90 1.64
C ASP A 86 -4.94 16.80 1.89
N TRP A 87 -5.62 15.93 1.16
CA TRP A 87 -6.99 15.53 1.45
C TRP A 87 -7.09 14.55 2.64
N LEU A 88 -5.98 13.86 2.95
CA LEU A 88 -5.90 12.85 4.01
C LEU A 88 -5.07 13.34 5.21
N VAL A 89 -4.09 14.20 4.99
CA VAL A 89 -3.19 14.72 6.04
C VAL A 89 -3.12 16.23 5.97
N ASP A 90 -3.36 16.90 7.09
CA ASP A 90 -2.93 18.28 7.28
C ASP A 90 -1.44 18.29 7.63
N PHE A 91 -0.59 18.48 6.62
CA PHE A 91 0.86 18.41 6.76
C PHE A 91 1.42 19.49 7.70
N GLU A 92 0.83 20.70 7.72
CA GLU A 92 1.27 21.77 8.62
C GLU A 92 1.08 21.40 10.10
N SER A 93 0.09 20.57 10.40
CA SER A 93 -0.16 20.06 11.76
C SER A 93 0.90 19.06 12.25
N LEU A 94 1.79 18.59 11.37
CA LEU A 94 2.83 17.61 11.70
C LEU A 94 4.11 18.23 12.29
N LYS A 95 4.26 19.57 12.29
CA LYS A 95 5.49 20.29 12.65
C LYS A 95 6.08 19.86 14.00
N ASP A 96 5.24 19.58 14.98
CA ASP A 96 5.68 19.19 16.33
C ASP A 96 5.32 17.71 16.63
N LYS A 97 5.00 16.93 15.60
CA LYS A 97 4.57 15.54 15.73
C LYS A 97 5.71 14.57 15.48
N LYS A 98 5.66 13.47 16.21
CA LYS A 98 6.49 12.29 15.95
C LYS A 98 5.74 11.32 15.05
N VAL A 99 6.27 11.11 13.86
CA VAL A 99 5.63 10.34 12.79
C VAL A 99 6.41 9.06 12.51
N LEU A 100 5.72 7.94 12.46
CA LEU A 100 6.25 6.66 11.96
C LEU A 100 5.62 6.32 10.62
N GLU A 101 6.43 5.98 9.63
CA GLU A 101 5.99 5.33 8.42
C GLU A 101 6.38 3.85 8.41
N ILE A 102 5.41 2.97 8.11
CA ILE A 102 5.61 1.53 7.96
C ILE A 102 5.64 1.18 6.48
N GLY A 103 6.79 0.68 5.99
CA GLY A 103 7.02 0.30 4.61
C GLY A 103 7.37 1.48 3.72
N VAL A 104 8.57 2.02 3.89
CA VAL A 104 9.01 3.25 3.19
C VAL A 104 9.30 3.05 1.70
N GLY A 105 9.66 1.84 1.26
CA GLY A 105 9.93 1.50 -0.14
C GLY A 105 10.92 2.43 -0.83
N ASN A 106 10.48 3.16 -1.87
CA ASN A 106 11.29 4.16 -2.57
C ASN A 106 11.17 5.58 -2.00
N GLY A 107 10.47 5.77 -0.88
CA GLY A 107 10.51 6.97 -0.07
C GLY A 107 9.68 8.16 -0.54
N SER A 108 8.67 7.99 -1.40
CA SER A 108 7.82 9.11 -1.83
C SER A 108 7.03 9.73 -0.67
N HIS A 109 6.43 8.90 0.17
CA HIS A 109 5.79 9.36 1.39
C HIS A 109 6.81 9.80 2.43
N ALA A 110 7.94 9.07 2.56
CA ALA A 110 9.01 9.41 3.49
C ALA A 110 9.53 10.84 3.28
N GLN A 111 9.80 11.22 2.04
CA GLN A 111 10.20 12.59 1.71
C GLN A 111 9.10 13.60 2.06
N LEU A 112 7.85 13.30 1.71
CA LEU A 112 6.72 14.19 1.98
C LEU A 112 6.50 14.36 3.48
N LEU A 113 6.38 13.26 4.24
CA LEU A 113 6.15 13.30 5.68
C LEU A 113 7.32 13.92 6.45
N SER A 114 8.57 13.56 6.12
CA SER A 114 9.75 14.10 6.82
C SER A 114 10.00 15.58 6.53
N THR A 115 9.45 16.13 5.45
CA THR A 115 9.51 17.58 5.17
C THR A 115 8.71 18.39 6.20
N TYR A 116 7.63 17.83 6.74
CA TYR A 116 6.69 18.55 7.61
C TYR A 116 6.73 18.06 9.07
N ALA A 117 7.13 16.81 9.32
CA ALA A 117 7.14 16.24 10.67
C ALA A 117 8.23 16.86 11.56
N GLY A 118 7.93 17.00 12.85
CA GLY A 118 8.92 17.40 13.87
C GLY A 118 9.99 16.34 14.09
N ASP A 119 9.60 15.07 14.19
CA ASP A 119 10.48 13.89 14.22
C ASP A 119 9.88 12.82 13.31
N TYR A 120 10.66 12.35 12.34
CA TYR A 120 10.22 11.32 11.39
C TYR A 120 11.09 10.07 11.50
N THR A 121 10.42 8.93 11.61
CA THR A 121 11.06 7.62 11.51
C THR A 121 10.32 6.79 10.47
N GLY A 122 11.07 6.14 9.58
CA GLY A 122 10.54 5.17 8.62
C GLY A 122 11.12 3.79 8.87
N ILE A 123 10.30 2.75 8.73
CA ILE A 123 10.76 1.36 8.81
C ILE A 123 10.42 0.60 7.51
N ASP A 124 11.28 -0.33 7.14
CA ASP A 124 11.06 -1.27 6.04
C ASP A 124 11.61 -2.65 6.38
N LEU A 125 10.96 -3.67 5.85
CA LEU A 125 11.38 -5.06 6.01
C LEU A 125 12.63 -5.39 5.19
N THR A 126 12.86 -4.66 4.09
CA THR A 126 13.85 -4.94 3.06
C THR A 126 15.08 -4.04 3.18
N ASP A 127 16.24 -4.60 2.82
CA ASP A 127 17.48 -3.84 2.68
C ASP A 127 17.36 -2.81 1.54
N TYR A 128 16.66 -3.18 0.45
CA TYR A 128 16.39 -2.27 -0.66
C TYR A 128 15.62 -1.03 -0.22
N GLY A 129 14.49 -1.19 0.47
CA GLY A 129 13.66 -0.07 0.93
C GLY A 129 14.43 0.88 1.85
N VAL A 130 15.17 0.33 2.82
CA VAL A 130 16.02 1.11 3.71
C VAL A 130 17.09 1.89 2.95
N LYS A 131 17.83 1.23 2.06
CA LYS A 131 18.87 1.84 1.24
C LYS A 131 18.30 2.91 0.32
N SER A 132 17.22 2.60 -0.40
CA SER A 132 16.60 3.51 -1.34
C SER A 132 16.11 4.78 -0.65
N THR A 133 15.33 4.63 0.41
CA THR A 133 14.75 5.78 1.12
C THR A 133 15.83 6.60 1.83
N SER A 134 16.81 5.98 2.48
CA SER A 134 17.93 6.71 3.12
C SER A 134 18.73 7.53 2.08
N THR A 135 19.00 6.95 0.93
CA THR A 135 19.70 7.65 -0.15
C THR A 135 18.88 8.83 -0.68
N ARG A 136 17.57 8.61 -0.88
CA ARG A 136 16.64 9.66 -1.31
C ARG A 136 16.63 10.84 -0.33
N LEU A 137 16.41 10.58 0.94
CA LEU A 137 16.33 11.63 1.95
C LEU A 137 17.62 12.44 2.03
N LYS A 138 18.78 11.80 1.90
CA LYS A 138 20.08 12.47 1.81
C LYS A 138 20.20 13.36 0.57
N ILE A 139 19.77 12.87 -0.62
CA ILE A 139 19.80 13.66 -1.86
C ILE A 139 18.94 14.92 -1.76
N PHE A 140 17.82 14.83 -1.03
CA PHE A 140 16.86 15.92 -0.89
C PHE A 140 17.08 16.76 0.39
N GLY A 141 18.19 16.55 1.14
CA GLY A 141 18.57 17.36 2.30
C GLY A 141 17.72 17.13 3.55
N LEU A 142 17.17 15.92 3.71
CA LEU A 142 16.34 15.52 4.84
C LEU A 142 17.08 14.56 5.80
N ASP A 143 18.33 14.88 6.11
CA ASP A 143 19.26 14.01 6.86
C ASP A 143 18.86 13.73 8.32
N LYS A 144 17.91 14.48 8.87
CA LYS A 144 17.40 14.26 10.22
C LYS A 144 16.44 13.07 10.33
N ALA A 145 15.86 12.66 9.21
CA ALA A 145 14.94 11.53 9.15
C ALA A 145 15.67 10.21 9.41
N LYS A 146 15.06 9.33 10.21
CA LYS A 146 15.63 8.03 10.58
C LYS A 146 14.96 6.95 9.72
N ILE A 147 15.77 6.11 9.05
CA ILE A 147 15.28 4.95 8.33
C ILE A 147 15.92 3.71 8.92
N ILE A 148 15.08 2.74 9.33
CA ILE A 148 15.51 1.57 10.09
C ILE A 148 14.97 0.31 9.40
N GLN A 149 15.83 -0.70 9.24
CA GLN A 149 15.35 -2.02 8.85
C GLN A 149 14.65 -2.68 10.03
N MET A 150 13.36 -2.91 9.90
CA MET A 150 12.54 -3.50 10.96
C MET A 150 11.34 -4.23 10.39
N ASN A 151 11.03 -5.39 10.98
CA ASN A 151 9.79 -6.10 10.72
C ASN A 151 8.64 -5.42 11.48
N ALA A 152 7.60 -4.98 10.76
CA ALA A 152 6.44 -4.36 11.38
C ALA A 152 5.63 -5.30 12.29
N GLU A 153 5.81 -6.61 12.16
CA GLU A 153 5.24 -7.62 13.07
C GLU A 153 5.99 -7.73 14.41
N GLU A 154 7.13 -7.03 14.56
CA GLU A 154 8.02 -7.09 15.71
C GLU A 154 8.59 -5.70 16.04
N ILE A 155 7.73 -4.67 16.04
CA ILE A 155 8.14 -3.28 16.28
C ILE A 155 8.71 -3.14 17.70
N ASP A 156 9.96 -2.66 17.76
CA ASP A 156 10.69 -2.41 19.02
C ASP A 156 10.85 -0.89 19.27
N PHE A 157 9.72 -0.20 19.41
CA PHE A 157 9.67 1.19 19.88
C PHE A 157 8.93 1.24 21.22
N GLU A 158 9.20 2.26 22.00
CA GLU A 158 8.52 2.52 23.28
C GLU A 158 7.02 2.71 23.08
N GLU A 159 6.26 2.35 24.11
CA GLU A 159 4.82 2.61 24.15
C GLU A 159 4.52 4.10 24.12
N ASN A 160 3.40 4.48 23.51
CA ASN A 160 2.92 5.86 23.50
C ASN A 160 3.97 6.86 22.97
N SER A 161 4.75 6.48 21.96
CA SER A 161 5.86 7.27 21.45
C SER A 161 5.53 8.08 20.19
N PHE A 162 4.52 7.68 19.40
CA PHE A 162 4.20 8.32 18.13
C PHE A 162 2.83 9.03 18.16
N ASP A 163 2.77 10.18 17.49
CA ASP A 163 1.53 10.94 17.30
C ASP A 163 0.76 10.47 16.07
N LEU A 164 1.50 10.00 15.03
CA LEU A 164 0.96 9.48 13.79
C LEU A 164 1.73 8.24 13.35
N VAL A 165 1.01 7.18 13.00
CA VAL A 165 1.54 6.05 12.24
C VAL A 165 0.90 6.05 10.86
N TRP A 166 1.74 6.04 9.83
CA TRP A 166 1.34 5.99 8.42
C TRP A 166 1.72 4.64 7.81
N SER A 167 0.79 4.01 7.08
CA SER A 167 1.08 2.79 6.31
C SER A 167 0.28 2.78 5.01
N TRP A 168 0.96 2.89 3.90
CA TRP A 168 0.32 2.96 2.58
C TRP A 168 0.65 1.74 1.74
N GLY A 169 -0.29 0.81 1.63
CA GLY A 169 -0.11 -0.39 0.80
C GLY A 169 0.78 -1.47 1.41
N VAL A 170 0.95 -1.51 2.74
CA VAL A 170 1.92 -2.38 3.40
C VAL A 170 1.30 -3.39 4.36
N VAL A 171 0.49 -2.96 5.33
CA VAL A 171 0.02 -3.85 6.40
C VAL A 171 -0.80 -5.05 5.89
N HIS A 172 -1.50 -4.91 4.78
CA HIS A 172 -2.25 -6.01 4.16
C HIS A 172 -1.36 -7.06 3.46
N ALA A 173 -0.10 -6.70 3.20
CA ALA A 173 0.91 -7.55 2.58
C ALA A 173 1.84 -8.22 3.61
N SER A 174 1.53 -8.15 4.90
CA SER A 174 2.30 -8.80 5.97
C SER A 174 1.94 -10.27 6.14
N ALA A 175 2.75 -11.04 6.88
CA ALA A 175 2.38 -12.39 7.27
C ALA A 175 1.24 -12.39 8.30
N ASP A 176 1.25 -11.45 9.26
CA ASP A 176 0.27 -11.34 10.34
C ASP A 176 -0.16 -9.88 10.54
N THR A 177 -1.24 -9.46 9.86
CA THR A 177 -1.78 -8.09 9.96
C THR A 177 -2.27 -7.74 11.38
N PRO A 178 -3.04 -8.57 12.10
CA PRO A 178 -3.43 -8.28 13.48
C PRO A 178 -2.25 -8.03 14.41
N ARG A 179 -1.13 -8.72 14.22
CA ARG A 179 0.09 -8.51 15.00
C ARG A 179 0.68 -7.12 14.78
N ILE A 180 0.71 -6.66 13.54
CA ILE A 180 1.13 -5.27 13.23
C ILE A 180 0.19 -4.26 13.90
N LEU A 181 -1.13 -4.45 13.79
CA LEU A 181 -2.10 -3.53 14.39
C LEU A 181 -1.96 -3.44 15.92
N LYS A 182 -1.66 -4.55 16.61
CA LYS A 182 -1.34 -4.55 18.05
C LYS A 182 -0.10 -3.69 18.36
N HIS A 183 0.95 -3.82 17.56
CA HIS A 183 2.13 -2.97 17.72
C HIS A 183 1.82 -1.51 17.45
N ILE A 184 1.05 -1.19 16.40
CA ILE A 184 0.61 0.18 16.09
C ILE A 184 -0.16 0.77 17.26
N HIS A 185 -1.14 0.02 17.82
CA HIS A 185 -1.87 0.48 19.00
C HIS A 185 -0.92 0.73 20.17
N ARG A 186 0.02 -0.17 20.46
CA ARG A 186 0.98 -0.03 21.56
C ARG A 186 1.82 1.25 21.46
N ILE A 187 2.37 1.52 20.28
CA ILE A 187 3.31 2.64 20.08
C ILE A 187 2.65 3.99 19.87
N LEU A 188 1.37 4.04 19.47
CA LEU A 188 0.63 5.29 19.37
C LEU A 188 0.38 5.87 20.76
N LYS A 189 0.50 7.18 20.88
CA LYS A 189 0.04 7.94 22.05
C LYS A 189 -1.48 7.84 22.18
N PRO A 190 -2.07 7.98 23.38
CA PRO A 190 -3.50 8.18 23.51
C PRO A 190 -3.99 9.32 22.60
N GLY A 191 -5.01 9.08 21.79
CA GLY A 191 -5.47 10.03 20.76
C GLY A 191 -4.60 10.15 19.52
N GLY A 192 -3.45 9.44 19.45
CA GLY A 192 -2.62 9.35 18.26
C GLY A 192 -3.32 8.63 17.11
N GLU A 193 -2.96 8.96 15.90
CA GLU A 193 -3.68 8.52 14.69
C GLU A 193 -2.92 7.42 13.94
N PHE A 194 -3.68 6.46 13.42
CA PHE A 194 -3.23 5.50 12.42
C PHE A 194 -3.94 5.79 11.10
N ARG A 195 -3.16 6.07 10.05
CA ARG A 195 -3.66 6.28 8.69
C ARG A 195 -3.14 5.20 7.78
N SER A 196 -4.05 4.49 7.13
CA SER A 196 -3.69 3.31 6.34
C SER A 196 -4.41 3.25 5.00
N MET A 197 -3.75 2.58 4.05
CA MET A 197 -4.38 2.09 2.83
C MET A 197 -4.14 0.58 2.73
N VAL A 198 -5.22 -0.17 2.48
CA VAL A 198 -5.21 -1.62 2.25
C VAL A 198 -5.99 -1.98 0.99
N TYR A 199 -5.82 -3.19 0.47
CA TYR A 199 -6.57 -3.66 -0.68
C TYR A 199 -8.04 -3.90 -0.33
N TYR A 200 -8.91 -3.39 -1.21
CA TYR A 200 -10.36 -3.49 -1.08
C TYR A 200 -10.92 -4.70 -1.83
N ARG A 201 -11.67 -5.55 -1.13
CA ARG A 201 -12.41 -6.66 -1.72
C ARG A 201 -13.70 -6.16 -2.34
N SER A 202 -13.60 -5.37 -3.40
CA SER A 202 -14.75 -4.85 -4.12
C SER A 202 -15.37 -5.92 -5.03
N PHE A 203 -16.69 -5.77 -5.29
CA PHE A 203 -17.32 -6.60 -6.31
C PHE A 203 -16.59 -6.49 -7.66
N TRP A 204 -16.15 -5.28 -8.01
CA TRP A 204 -15.62 -4.98 -9.34
C TRP A 204 -14.15 -5.38 -9.49
N SER A 205 -13.29 -4.83 -8.66
CA SER A 205 -11.83 -5.02 -8.80
C SER A 205 -11.35 -6.37 -8.27
N TYR A 206 -12.08 -7.01 -7.36
CA TYR A 206 -11.71 -8.30 -6.80
C TYR A 206 -12.50 -9.45 -7.45
N TYR A 207 -13.84 -9.45 -7.36
CA TYR A 207 -14.63 -10.57 -7.86
C TYR A 207 -14.71 -10.59 -9.38
N ALA A 208 -15.15 -9.51 -10.04
CA ALA A 208 -15.30 -9.49 -11.49
C ALA A 208 -13.95 -9.65 -12.19
N PHE A 209 -12.94 -8.90 -11.78
CA PHE A 209 -11.59 -9.01 -12.36
C PHE A 209 -10.94 -10.35 -12.07
N GLY A 210 -11.07 -10.89 -10.85
CA GLY A 210 -10.56 -12.20 -10.46
C GLY A 210 -11.20 -13.34 -11.27
N ILE A 211 -12.52 -13.29 -11.50
CA ILE A 211 -13.21 -14.26 -12.35
C ILE A 211 -12.71 -14.19 -13.80
N LEU A 212 -12.65 -12.99 -14.37
CA LEU A 212 -12.16 -12.81 -15.74
C LEU A 212 -10.71 -13.27 -15.91
N ALA A 213 -9.84 -12.96 -14.93
CA ALA A 213 -8.46 -13.41 -14.94
C ALA A 213 -8.34 -14.92 -14.74
N GLY A 214 -9.12 -15.50 -13.82
CA GLY A 214 -9.14 -16.94 -13.55
C GLY A 214 -9.57 -17.76 -14.77
N LEU A 215 -10.61 -17.31 -15.49
CA LEU A 215 -11.07 -17.92 -16.73
C LEU A 215 -10.06 -17.69 -17.86
N GLY A 216 -9.68 -16.43 -18.12
CA GLY A 216 -8.85 -16.07 -19.27
C GLY A 216 -7.42 -16.62 -19.21
N ARG A 217 -6.88 -16.87 -18.00
CA ARG A 217 -5.54 -17.46 -17.79
C ARG A 217 -5.61 -18.96 -17.48
N GLY A 218 -6.79 -19.54 -17.44
CA GLY A 218 -6.99 -20.95 -17.21
C GLY A 218 -6.69 -21.42 -15.77
N TYR A 219 -6.67 -20.49 -14.79
CA TYR A 219 -6.35 -20.83 -13.40
C TYR A 219 -7.41 -21.75 -12.78
N PHE A 220 -8.70 -21.51 -13.04
CA PHE A 220 -9.76 -22.37 -12.55
C PHE A 220 -9.69 -23.79 -13.12
N PHE A 221 -9.23 -23.96 -14.35
CA PHE A 221 -9.03 -25.28 -14.96
C PHE A 221 -7.84 -26.04 -14.33
N LYS A 222 -6.96 -25.34 -13.60
CA LYS A 222 -5.86 -25.90 -12.82
C LYS A 222 -6.24 -26.16 -11.36
N GLY A 223 -7.50 -25.93 -10.99
CA GLY A 223 -8.03 -26.15 -9.65
C GLY A 223 -7.84 -24.98 -8.68
N ASP A 224 -7.40 -23.80 -9.16
CA ASP A 224 -7.27 -22.64 -8.28
C ASP A 224 -8.66 -22.10 -7.87
N SER A 225 -8.77 -21.68 -6.63
CA SER A 225 -9.91 -20.90 -6.14
C SER A 225 -9.89 -19.47 -6.74
N LEU A 226 -10.98 -18.74 -6.56
CA LEU A 226 -11.02 -17.32 -6.95
C LEU A 226 -9.92 -16.52 -6.30
N HIS A 227 -9.71 -16.70 -4.98
CA HIS A 227 -8.72 -15.96 -4.24
C HIS A 227 -7.30 -16.30 -4.69
N GLU A 228 -6.96 -17.57 -4.90
CA GLU A 228 -5.67 -17.98 -5.45
C GLU A 228 -5.42 -17.37 -6.83
N SER A 229 -6.46 -17.28 -7.66
CA SER A 229 -6.40 -16.61 -8.96
C SER A 229 -6.11 -15.12 -8.83
N VAL A 230 -6.75 -14.45 -7.87
CA VAL A 230 -6.50 -13.03 -7.56
C VAL A 230 -5.07 -12.83 -7.04
N GLN A 231 -4.60 -13.70 -6.13
CA GLN A 231 -3.21 -13.64 -5.62
C GLN A 231 -2.17 -13.70 -6.74
N LYS A 232 -2.39 -14.52 -7.76
CA LYS A 232 -1.47 -14.65 -8.91
C LYS A 232 -1.34 -13.40 -9.77
N ILE A 233 -2.28 -12.45 -9.64
CA ILE A 233 -2.31 -11.19 -10.39
C ILE A 233 -2.13 -9.97 -9.48
N THR A 234 -1.89 -10.18 -8.18
CA THR A 234 -1.66 -9.14 -7.18
C THR A 234 -0.16 -8.94 -6.96
N ASP A 235 0.26 -7.73 -6.64
CA ASP A 235 1.64 -7.47 -6.24
C ASP A 235 1.92 -8.01 -4.84
N GLY A 236 3.17 -8.43 -4.61
CA GLY A 236 3.58 -9.02 -3.36
C GLY A 236 3.43 -10.55 -3.32
N ALA A 237 4.14 -11.21 -2.43
CA ALA A 237 3.96 -12.64 -2.15
C ALA A 237 2.64 -12.91 -1.43
N ILE A 238 2.19 -11.95 -0.64
CA ILE A 238 0.97 -11.97 0.16
C ILE A 238 0.16 -10.71 -0.14
N GLY A 239 -1.14 -10.82 -0.31
CA GLY A 239 -2.05 -9.68 -0.42
C GLY A 239 -3.41 -10.01 0.17
N ARG A 240 -3.72 -9.46 1.35
CA ARG A 240 -5.06 -9.56 1.92
C ARG A 240 -5.98 -8.52 1.34
N TYR A 241 -7.22 -8.91 1.18
CA TYR A 241 -8.27 -8.06 0.66
C TYR A 241 -9.40 -7.95 1.68
N TYR A 242 -9.68 -6.75 2.12
CA TYR A 242 -10.69 -6.48 3.14
C TYR A 242 -11.94 -5.85 2.55
N SER A 243 -13.11 -6.20 3.08
CA SER A 243 -14.27 -5.33 3.00
C SER A 243 -14.11 -4.15 3.95
N ILE A 244 -14.91 -3.10 3.77
CA ILE A 244 -14.92 -1.94 4.68
C ILE A 244 -15.24 -2.38 6.12
N ALA A 245 -16.20 -3.29 6.28
CA ALA A 245 -16.62 -3.77 7.61
C ALA A 245 -15.53 -4.59 8.29
N GLU A 246 -14.84 -5.47 7.56
CA GLU A 246 -13.73 -6.25 8.09
C GLU A 246 -12.57 -5.36 8.49
N TRP A 247 -12.16 -4.40 7.65
CA TRP A 247 -11.04 -3.52 7.96
C TRP A 247 -11.32 -2.59 9.15
N ARG A 248 -12.56 -2.12 9.27
CA ARG A 248 -13.02 -1.39 10.47
C ARG A 248 -12.93 -2.27 11.71
N LYS A 249 -13.51 -3.47 11.64
CA LYS A 249 -13.53 -4.40 12.76
C LYS A 249 -12.13 -4.80 13.22
N GLU A 250 -11.21 -5.11 12.31
CA GLU A 250 -9.80 -5.44 12.62
C GLU A 250 -9.12 -4.35 13.46
N GLN A 251 -9.40 -3.08 13.14
CA GLN A 251 -8.85 -1.94 13.87
C GLN A 251 -9.59 -1.70 15.21
N ASP A 252 -10.92 -1.65 15.17
CA ASP A 252 -11.75 -1.35 16.37
C ASP A 252 -11.55 -2.41 17.47
N ASP A 253 -11.45 -3.69 17.12
CA ASP A 253 -11.22 -4.80 18.06
C ASP A 253 -9.87 -4.67 18.80
N LEU A 254 -8.93 -3.93 18.24
CA LEU A 254 -7.59 -3.72 18.80
C LEU A 254 -7.41 -2.32 19.44
N GLY A 255 -8.51 -1.59 19.66
CA GLY A 255 -8.47 -0.27 20.29
C GLY A 255 -8.04 0.87 19.38
N LEU A 256 -8.03 0.62 18.07
CA LEU A 256 -7.82 1.64 17.03
C LEU A 256 -9.18 2.02 16.44
N LYS A 257 -9.89 2.93 17.11
CA LYS A 257 -11.23 3.34 16.69
C LYS A 257 -11.20 4.08 15.37
N VAL A 258 -11.89 3.54 14.37
CA VAL A 258 -11.97 4.12 13.03
C VAL A 258 -12.93 5.29 12.99
N ASP A 259 -12.39 6.51 12.86
CA ASP A 259 -13.18 7.73 12.71
C ASP A 259 -13.71 7.84 11.26
N ASP A 260 -12.80 7.71 10.28
CA ASP A 260 -13.14 7.84 8.86
C ASP A 260 -12.64 6.64 8.05
N ILE A 261 -13.42 6.26 7.03
CA ILE A 261 -13.06 5.17 6.12
C ILE A 261 -13.67 5.42 4.74
N TRP A 262 -12.83 5.33 3.70
CA TRP A 262 -13.21 5.58 2.31
C TRP A 262 -12.78 4.43 1.41
N VAL A 263 -13.49 4.27 0.30
CA VAL A 263 -13.00 3.53 -0.85
C VAL A 263 -12.41 4.53 -1.83
N VAL A 264 -11.22 4.23 -2.33
CA VAL A 264 -10.57 4.99 -3.39
C VAL A 264 -10.00 4.05 -4.45
N GLY A 265 -9.70 4.57 -5.62
CA GLY A 265 -9.11 3.75 -6.66
C GLY A 265 -8.62 4.54 -7.84
N MET A 266 -7.75 3.91 -8.61
CA MET A 266 -7.30 4.45 -9.89
C MET A 266 -8.42 4.37 -10.93
N LYS A 267 -8.42 5.27 -11.89
CA LYS A 267 -9.33 5.26 -13.05
C LYS A 267 -9.33 3.90 -13.77
N SER A 268 -8.19 3.21 -13.78
CA SER A 268 -8.04 1.89 -14.36
C SER A 268 -8.93 0.80 -13.70
N ALA A 269 -9.38 1.00 -12.47
CA ALA A 269 -10.27 0.07 -11.78
C ALA A 269 -11.70 0.05 -12.37
N ILE A 270 -12.12 1.09 -13.10
CA ILE A 270 -13.46 1.18 -13.69
C ILE A 270 -13.71 0.09 -14.72
N LEU A 271 -12.68 -0.30 -15.47
CA LEU A 271 -12.75 -1.38 -16.46
C LEU A 271 -11.96 -2.60 -15.97
N PRO A 272 -12.61 -3.68 -15.54
CA PRO A 272 -11.96 -4.86 -14.98
C PRO A 272 -11.40 -5.78 -16.08
N ILE A 273 -10.67 -5.21 -17.02
CA ILE A 273 -9.96 -5.92 -18.09
C ILE A 273 -8.45 -5.66 -17.96
N PRO A 274 -7.61 -6.57 -18.46
CA PRO A 274 -6.16 -6.39 -18.42
C PRO A 274 -5.72 -5.04 -18.99
N GLY A 275 -4.63 -4.49 -18.45
CA GLY A 275 -4.01 -3.25 -18.94
C GLY A 275 -3.65 -3.37 -20.41
N SER A 276 -4.05 -2.39 -21.21
CA SER A 276 -3.75 -2.30 -22.64
C SER A 276 -3.85 -0.85 -23.09
N ARG A 277 -3.14 -0.49 -24.17
CA ARG A 277 -3.23 0.85 -24.76
C ARG A 277 -4.68 1.23 -25.12
N PHE A 278 -5.48 0.26 -25.53
CA PHE A 278 -6.90 0.47 -25.84
C PHE A 278 -7.70 0.82 -24.57
N LYS A 279 -7.50 0.08 -23.48
CA LYS A 279 -8.12 0.37 -22.18
C LYS A 279 -7.85 1.80 -21.73
N TYR A 280 -6.58 2.20 -21.74
CA TYR A 280 -6.19 3.53 -21.27
C TYR A 280 -6.74 4.65 -22.16
N LYS A 281 -6.73 4.49 -23.49
CA LYS A 281 -7.38 5.45 -24.40
C LYS A 281 -8.88 5.62 -24.13
N LEU A 282 -9.60 4.55 -23.79
CA LEU A 282 -11.00 4.65 -23.39
C LEU A 282 -11.15 5.39 -22.05
N LEU A 283 -10.28 5.10 -21.10
CA LEU A 283 -10.31 5.74 -19.78
C LEU A 283 -9.95 7.22 -19.84
N ASP A 284 -9.09 7.63 -20.77
CA ASP A 284 -8.75 9.04 -21.00
C ASP A 284 -9.94 9.89 -21.39
N LEU A 285 -10.97 9.29 -22.01
CA LEU A 285 -12.23 9.95 -22.33
C LEU A 285 -13.13 10.19 -21.10
N VAL A 286 -12.87 9.50 -19.99
CA VAL A 286 -13.66 9.63 -18.76
C VAL A 286 -13.09 10.77 -17.92
N PRO A 287 -13.87 11.84 -17.65
CA PRO A 287 -13.44 12.90 -16.74
C PRO A 287 -13.08 12.38 -15.35
N ASP A 288 -12.06 12.98 -14.71
CA ASP A 288 -11.59 12.55 -13.38
C ASP A 288 -12.67 12.62 -12.30
N SER A 289 -13.58 13.60 -12.38
CA SER A 289 -14.72 13.70 -11.47
C SER A 289 -15.67 12.52 -11.58
N ILE A 290 -15.93 12.06 -12.80
CA ILE A 290 -16.77 10.89 -13.05
C ILE A 290 -16.04 9.63 -12.59
N SER A 291 -14.75 9.49 -12.90
CA SER A 291 -13.97 8.33 -12.46
C SER A 291 -13.91 8.24 -10.93
N ARG A 292 -13.67 9.35 -10.24
CA ARG A 292 -13.72 9.41 -8.77
C ARG A 292 -15.10 9.07 -8.20
N PHE A 293 -16.16 9.55 -8.81
CA PHE A 293 -17.51 9.17 -8.40
C PHE A 293 -17.71 7.64 -8.51
N MET A 294 -17.29 7.04 -9.60
CA MET A 294 -17.40 5.58 -9.79
C MET A 294 -16.52 4.81 -8.81
N THR A 295 -15.24 5.17 -8.68
CA THR A 295 -14.31 4.45 -7.80
C THR A 295 -14.64 4.62 -6.32
N ASN A 296 -15.00 5.81 -5.89
CA ASN A 296 -15.17 6.13 -4.47
C ASN A 296 -16.63 5.95 -4.02
N ASN A 297 -17.59 6.60 -4.69
CA ASN A 297 -19.00 6.58 -4.26
C ASN A 297 -19.71 5.30 -4.67
N LEU A 298 -19.49 4.78 -5.90
CA LEU A 298 -20.02 3.49 -6.32
C LEU A 298 -19.13 2.31 -5.89
N ARG A 299 -18.07 2.58 -5.11
CA ARG A 299 -17.17 1.58 -4.52
C ARG A 299 -16.55 0.61 -5.54
N MET A 300 -16.28 1.10 -6.75
CA MET A 300 -15.57 0.32 -7.77
C MET A 300 -14.05 0.34 -7.57
N GLY A 301 -13.55 1.17 -6.65
CA GLY A 301 -12.12 1.31 -6.35
C GLY A 301 -11.48 0.05 -5.80
N SER A 302 -10.16 0.06 -5.72
CA SER A 302 -9.33 -1.09 -5.34
C SER A 302 -8.75 -0.99 -3.93
N PHE A 303 -8.95 0.14 -3.25
CA PHE A 303 -8.33 0.42 -1.95
C PHE A 303 -9.34 0.90 -0.93
N VAL A 304 -9.12 0.50 0.33
CA VAL A 304 -9.75 1.09 1.50
C VAL A 304 -8.71 1.97 2.18
N VAL A 305 -9.07 3.21 2.44
CA VAL A 305 -8.27 4.16 3.22
C VAL A 305 -9.01 4.42 4.53
N SER A 306 -8.29 4.41 5.64
CA SER A 306 -8.87 4.68 6.95
C SER A 306 -8.01 5.63 7.79
N VAL A 307 -8.69 6.38 8.64
CA VAL A 307 -8.11 7.13 9.77
C VAL A 307 -8.71 6.56 11.04
N ALA A 308 -7.86 6.05 11.90
CA ALA A 308 -8.24 5.52 13.20
C ALA A 308 -7.46 6.19 14.33
N LYS A 309 -8.02 6.24 15.53
CA LYS A 309 -7.36 6.79 16.72
C LYS A 309 -7.22 5.75 17.80
N LYS A 310 -6.11 5.80 18.53
CA LYS A 310 -5.95 5.06 19.76
C LYS A 310 -6.88 5.63 20.82
N VAL A 311 -7.78 4.80 21.36
CA VAL A 311 -8.69 5.10 22.47
C VAL A 311 -8.16 4.55 23.77
#